data_ecda739cac9493cdbf7878f05c47aa88
#
_entry.id   ecda739cac9493cdbf7878f05c47aa88
#
_cell.length_a   1.000
_cell.length_b   1.000
_cell.length_c   1.000
_cell.angle_alpha   90.00
_cell.angle_beta   90.00
_cell.angle_gamma   90.00
#
_symmetry.space_group_name_H-M   'P 1'
#
loop_
_entity.id
_entity.type
_entity.pdbx_description
1 polymer ?
#
loop_
_entity_poly.entity_id
_entity_poly.type
_entity_poly.pdbx_seq_one_letter_code
_entity_poly.pdbx_strand_id
1 'polypeptide(L)'
;MVKKTFKIIAIVLACLIGLIVLTVGGYVIYLSATYYRIEDNLELDIQNNYATQITLNTEYTISTYNIGFGAYNQNFTFFMDTGTMNDGTTFTGKESRAESKDAVLESTNGAISTMQSLNADFMFFQEVDTSS
;
A
#
# COMPACT_ATOMS: atom_id res chain seq x y z
N MET A 1 23.18 51.51 -13.27
CA MET A 1 22.91 50.55 -12.17
C MET A 1 21.73 49.60 -12.50
N VAL A 2 20.58 50.04 -12.92
CA VAL A 2 19.37 49.26 -13.19
C VAL A 2 19.62 48.05 -14.15
N LYS A 3 20.32 48.27 -15.28
CA LYS A 3 20.60 47.19 -16.25
C LYS A 3 21.44 46.04 -15.68
N LYS A 4 22.40 46.33 -14.76
CA LYS A 4 23.23 45.31 -14.12
C LYS A 4 22.41 44.47 -13.11
N THR A 5 21.57 45.12 -12.33
CA THR A 5 20.68 44.46 -11.38
C THR A 5 19.68 43.55 -12.10
N PHE A 6 19.08 44.02 -13.19
CA PHE A 6 18.17 43.21 -14.01
C PHE A 6 18.85 41.95 -14.57
N LYS A 7 20.09 42.09 -15.07
CA LYS A 7 20.86 40.93 -15.57
C LYS A 7 21.14 39.90 -14.48
N ILE A 8 21.47 40.35 -13.26
CA ILE A 8 21.70 39.44 -12.13
C ILE A 8 20.42 38.70 -11.76
N ILE A 9 19.29 39.40 -11.66
CA ILE A 9 18.00 38.81 -11.37
C ILE A 9 17.61 37.74 -12.42
N ALA A 10 17.81 38.06 -13.71
CA ALA A 10 17.53 37.13 -14.79
C ALA A 10 18.40 35.86 -14.72
N ILE A 11 19.68 36.00 -14.38
CA ILE A 11 20.56 34.84 -14.20
C ILE A 11 20.13 34.00 -13.00
N VAL A 12 19.83 34.61 -11.87
CA VAL A 12 19.35 33.89 -10.68
C VAL A 12 18.07 33.14 -10.99
N LEU A 13 17.12 33.79 -11.67
CA LEU A 13 15.86 33.17 -12.06
C LEU A 13 16.09 31.96 -13.01
N ALA A 14 16.98 32.13 -14.00
CA ALA A 14 17.33 31.05 -14.91
C ALA A 14 18.00 29.87 -14.18
N CYS A 15 18.86 30.13 -13.20
CA CYS A 15 19.46 29.09 -12.36
C CYS A 15 18.42 28.36 -11.51
N LEU A 16 17.47 29.09 -10.93
CA LEU A 16 16.39 28.48 -10.15
C LEU A 16 15.50 27.60 -11.03
N ILE A 17 15.10 28.08 -12.20
CA ILE A 17 14.34 27.27 -13.16
C ILE A 17 15.12 26.04 -13.59
N GLY A 18 16.40 26.20 -13.90
CA GLY A 18 17.29 25.08 -14.26
C GLY A 18 17.37 24.04 -13.15
N LEU A 19 17.49 24.47 -11.89
CA LEU A 19 17.50 23.57 -10.74
C LEU A 19 16.19 22.80 -10.60
N ILE A 20 15.06 23.47 -10.75
CA ILE A 20 13.74 22.82 -10.71
C ILE A 20 13.62 21.77 -11.82
N VAL A 21 13.98 22.12 -13.05
CA VAL A 21 13.93 21.21 -14.19
C VAL A 21 14.81 19.98 -13.98
N LEU A 22 16.02 20.17 -13.46
CA LEU A 22 16.94 19.07 -13.16
C LEU A 22 16.39 18.16 -12.03
N THR A 23 15.81 18.75 -11.00
CA THR A 23 15.27 17.98 -9.88
C THR A 23 14.05 17.18 -10.33
N VAL A 24 13.10 17.81 -11.00
CA VAL A 24 11.90 17.13 -11.49
C VAL A 24 12.25 16.09 -12.56
N GLY A 25 13.11 16.45 -13.52
CA GLY A 25 13.57 15.53 -14.56
C GLY A 25 14.31 14.33 -13.99
N GLY A 26 15.21 14.55 -13.04
CA GLY A 26 15.90 13.46 -12.33
C GLY A 26 14.96 12.56 -11.56
N TYR A 27 13.95 13.12 -10.91
CA TYR A 27 12.93 12.36 -10.21
C TYR A 27 12.07 11.50 -11.17
N VAL A 28 11.62 12.07 -12.29
CA VAL A 28 10.87 11.33 -13.31
C VAL A 28 11.71 10.19 -13.90
N ILE A 29 13.01 10.43 -14.19
CA ILE A 29 13.92 9.39 -14.67
C ILE A 29 14.07 8.29 -13.62
N TYR A 30 14.24 8.65 -12.35
CA TYR A 30 14.33 7.70 -11.24
C TYR A 30 13.06 6.83 -11.16
N LEU A 31 11.88 7.44 -11.15
CA LEU A 31 10.61 6.72 -11.11
C LEU A 31 10.44 5.78 -12.31
N SER A 32 10.83 6.23 -13.52
CA SER A 32 10.73 5.41 -14.73
C SER A 32 11.71 4.23 -14.72
N ALA A 33 12.91 4.43 -14.19
CA ALA A 33 13.93 3.39 -14.11
C ALA A 33 13.66 2.35 -13.01
N THR A 34 12.98 2.77 -11.94
CA THR A 34 12.62 1.90 -10.81
C THR A 34 11.21 1.36 -10.90
N TYR A 35 10.46 1.75 -11.94
CA TYR A 35 9.12 1.25 -12.16
C TYR A 35 9.15 -0.26 -12.41
N TYR A 36 8.46 -0.98 -11.54
CA TYR A 36 8.26 -2.41 -11.69
C TYR A 36 6.77 -2.71 -11.80
N ARG A 37 6.40 -3.45 -12.81
CA ARG A 37 5.05 -3.97 -12.98
C ARG A 37 5.13 -5.49 -13.06
N ILE A 38 4.23 -6.15 -12.36
CA ILE A 38 4.06 -7.60 -12.48
C ILE A 38 3.68 -7.92 -13.91
N GLU A 39 4.29 -8.94 -14.48
CA GLU A 39 4.03 -9.38 -15.86
C GLU A 39 2.57 -9.84 -16.02
N ASP A 40 2.01 -9.54 -17.19
CA ASP A 40 0.69 -10.06 -17.54
C ASP A 40 0.78 -11.59 -17.72
N ASN A 41 -0.17 -12.32 -17.16
CA ASN A 41 -0.22 -13.78 -17.18
C ASN A 41 0.97 -14.48 -16.46
N LEU A 42 1.46 -13.87 -15.39
CA LEU A 42 2.45 -14.51 -14.53
C LEU A 42 1.92 -15.87 -14.06
N GLU A 43 2.70 -16.92 -14.28
CA GLU A 43 2.40 -18.26 -13.76
C GLU A 43 2.54 -18.25 -12.24
N LEU A 44 1.50 -18.68 -11.54
CA LEU A 44 1.52 -18.74 -10.09
C LEU A 44 2.28 -19.98 -9.61
N ASP A 45 3.22 -19.78 -8.72
CA ASP A 45 3.88 -20.88 -8.00
C ASP A 45 2.90 -21.47 -6.95
N ILE A 46 2.30 -22.59 -7.29
CA ILE A 46 1.34 -23.28 -6.42
C ILE A 46 2.12 -24.16 -5.45
N GLN A 47 2.15 -23.75 -4.19
CA GLN A 47 2.81 -24.48 -3.12
C GLN A 47 1.80 -25.32 -2.33
N ASN A 48 2.29 -26.46 -1.79
CA ASN A 48 1.51 -27.36 -0.92
C ASN A 48 0.17 -27.82 -1.54
N ASN A 49 0.14 -27.96 -2.86
CA ASN A 49 -1.04 -28.46 -3.55
C ASN A 49 -1.26 -29.94 -3.22
N TYR A 50 -2.10 -30.20 -2.26
CA TYR A 50 -2.61 -31.54 -2.03
C TYR A 50 -3.63 -31.82 -3.14
N ALA A 51 -3.39 -32.86 -3.94
CA ALA A 51 -4.20 -33.24 -5.11
C ALA A 51 -5.63 -33.68 -4.70
N THR A 52 -6.38 -32.81 -4.09
CA THR A 52 -7.79 -33.04 -3.77
C THR A 52 -8.61 -32.51 -4.94
N GLN A 53 -9.32 -33.41 -5.59
CA GLN A 53 -10.21 -33.03 -6.68
C GLN A 53 -11.49 -32.42 -6.11
N ILE A 54 -11.89 -31.28 -6.70
CA ILE A 54 -13.17 -30.67 -6.41
C ILE A 54 -14.28 -31.57 -6.98
N THR A 55 -15.24 -31.91 -6.15
CA THR A 55 -16.38 -32.74 -6.53
C THR A 55 -17.48 -31.87 -7.11
N LEU A 56 -18.01 -32.23 -8.28
CA LEU A 56 -19.13 -31.51 -8.89
C LEU A 56 -20.42 -31.73 -8.09
N ASN A 57 -21.29 -30.74 -8.10
CA ASN A 57 -22.57 -30.72 -7.38
C ASN A 57 -22.43 -30.84 -5.86
N THR A 58 -21.35 -30.35 -5.30
CA THR A 58 -21.12 -30.24 -3.87
C THR A 58 -21.12 -28.75 -3.50
N GLU A 59 -21.70 -28.40 -2.37
CA GLU A 59 -21.63 -27.06 -1.81
C GLU A 59 -20.26 -26.85 -1.18
N TYR A 60 -19.64 -25.71 -1.49
CA TYR A 60 -18.38 -25.27 -0.92
C TYR A 60 -18.54 -23.90 -0.28
N THR A 61 -17.84 -23.69 0.79
CA THR A 61 -17.78 -22.41 1.49
C THR A 61 -16.58 -21.61 1.06
N ILE A 62 -16.79 -20.31 0.82
CA ILE A 62 -15.74 -19.38 0.43
C ILE A 62 -15.71 -18.25 1.44
N SER A 63 -14.53 -17.90 1.91
CA SER A 63 -14.30 -16.71 2.71
C SER A 63 -13.29 -15.79 2.03
N THR A 64 -13.41 -14.50 2.29
CA THR A 64 -12.50 -13.48 1.77
C THR A 64 -12.22 -12.46 2.86
N TYR A 65 -10.96 -12.03 2.98
CA TYR A 65 -10.54 -11.09 3.99
C TYR A 65 -9.39 -10.20 3.48
N ASN A 66 -9.66 -8.90 3.44
CA ASN A 66 -8.61 -7.91 3.27
C ASN A 66 -7.97 -7.65 4.64
N ILE A 67 -6.70 -8.03 4.80
CA ILE A 67 -6.00 -7.93 6.09
C ILE A 67 -5.26 -6.60 6.28
N GLY A 68 -5.34 -5.67 5.33
CA GLY A 68 -4.77 -4.33 5.43
C GLY A 68 -3.26 -4.36 5.73
N PHE A 69 -2.50 -5.27 5.11
CA PHE A 69 -1.05 -5.47 5.37
C PHE A 69 -0.71 -5.75 6.86
N GLY A 70 -1.70 -6.13 7.67
CA GLY A 70 -1.58 -6.23 9.12
C GLY A 70 -1.38 -4.88 9.84
N ALA A 71 -1.54 -3.77 9.14
CA ALA A 71 -1.27 -2.44 9.70
C ALA A 71 -2.45 -1.87 10.51
N TYR A 72 -3.67 -2.27 10.20
CA TYR A 72 -4.89 -1.67 10.74
C TYR A 72 -5.30 -2.30 12.07
N ASN A 73 -4.59 -1.93 13.14
CA ASN A 73 -5.05 -2.19 14.50
C ASN A 73 -6.06 -1.10 14.95
N GLN A 74 -6.62 -1.21 16.15
CA GLN A 74 -7.63 -0.28 16.66
C GLN A 74 -7.13 1.15 16.84
N ASN A 75 -5.83 1.37 16.93
CA ASN A 75 -5.20 2.69 17.13
C ASN A 75 -4.73 3.30 15.81
N PHE A 76 -4.68 2.52 14.74
CA PHE A 76 -4.19 2.96 13.43
C PHE A 76 -5.24 3.80 12.73
N THR A 77 -4.82 4.97 12.23
CA THR A 77 -5.64 5.82 11.37
C THR A 77 -4.84 6.21 10.13
N PHE A 78 -5.24 5.70 8.98
CA PHE A 78 -4.53 5.97 7.75
C PHE A 78 -4.57 7.47 7.38
N PHE A 79 -3.43 8.04 7.04
CA PHE A 79 -3.27 9.50 6.88
C PHE A 79 -4.19 10.12 5.80
N MET A 80 -4.69 9.34 4.87
CA MET A 80 -5.63 9.81 3.85
C MET A 80 -7.09 9.62 4.25
N ASP A 81 -7.37 8.96 5.38
CA ASP A 81 -8.73 8.78 5.86
C ASP A 81 -9.20 10.05 6.56
N THR A 82 -10.33 10.55 6.12
CA THR A 82 -11.05 11.63 6.78
C THR A 82 -12.51 11.20 6.94
N GLY A 83 -13.10 11.51 8.06
CA GLY A 83 -14.46 11.11 8.32
C GLY A 83 -15.12 11.89 9.44
N THR A 84 -16.38 11.56 9.67
CA THR A 84 -17.15 12.08 10.80
C THR A 84 -17.60 10.90 11.64
N MET A 85 -17.29 10.95 12.92
CA MET A 85 -17.72 9.95 13.88
C MET A 85 -19.23 10.04 14.12
N ASN A 86 -19.80 9.01 14.75
CA ASN A 86 -21.24 8.98 15.06
C ASN A 86 -21.70 10.11 16.00
N ASP A 87 -20.76 10.70 16.75
CA ASP A 87 -21.03 11.86 17.62
C ASP A 87 -20.90 13.21 16.90
N GLY A 88 -20.63 13.20 15.60
CA GLY A 88 -20.48 14.41 14.77
C GLY A 88 -19.06 14.99 14.79
N THR A 89 -18.11 14.43 15.53
CA THR A 89 -16.71 14.90 15.48
C THR A 89 -16.02 14.46 14.19
N THR A 90 -15.22 15.37 13.62
CA THR A 90 -14.41 15.04 12.43
C THR A 90 -13.06 14.51 12.88
N PHE A 91 -12.56 13.50 12.15
CA PHE A 91 -11.21 13.00 12.34
C PHE A 91 -10.44 13.05 11.02
N THR A 92 -9.12 13.13 11.13
CA THR A 92 -8.18 12.97 10.01
C THR A 92 -7.11 11.99 10.47
N GLY A 93 -6.87 10.97 9.66
CA GLY A 93 -5.85 9.97 9.93
C GLY A 93 -4.45 10.57 9.90
N LYS A 94 -3.50 9.91 10.54
CA LYS A 94 -2.15 10.44 10.78
C LYS A 94 -1.05 9.50 10.33
N GLU A 95 -1.31 8.20 10.35
CA GLU A 95 -0.30 7.18 10.16
C GLU A 95 -0.15 6.83 8.68
N SER A 96 1.08 6.71 8.20
CA SER A 96 1.45 6.18 6.88
C SER A 96 2.11 4.80 6.96
N ARG A 97 2.35 4.31 8.18
CA ARG A 97 2.97 3.03 8.47
C ARG A 97 2.30 2.41 9.67
N ALA A 98 2.34 1.08 9.76
CA ALA A 98 1.95 0.37 10.97
C ALA A 98 2.71 0.90 12.19
N GLU A 99 2.07 0.85 13.35
CA GLU A 99 2.60 1.35 14.61
C GLU A 99 3.94 0.68 14.99
N SER A 100 4.03 -0.63 14.78
CA SER A 100 5.23 -1.41 15.03
C SER A 100 5.17 -2.76 14.32
N LYS A 101 6.31 -3.44 14.24
CA LYS A 101 6.38 -4.83 13.74
C LYS A 101 5.53 -5.78 14.57
N ASP A 102 5.51 -5.59 15.88
CA ASP A 102 4.72 -6.43 16.79
C ASP A 102 3.23 -6.24 16.56
N ALA A 103 2.76 -5.00 16.32
CA ALA A 103 1.39 -4.71 15.96
C ALA A 103 0.97 -5.38 14.63
N VAL A 104 1.87 -5.40 13.64
CA VAL A 104 1.64 -6.11 12.37
C VAL A 104 1.50 -7.62 12.60
N LEU A 105 2.39 -8.20 13.39
CA LEU A 105 2.36 -9.64 13.70
C LEU A 105 1.10 -10.01 14.48
N GLU A 106 0.71 -9.22 15.46
CA GLU A 106 -0.51 -9.43 16.24
C GLU A 106 -1.76 -9.38 15.35
N SER A 107 -1.88 -8.35 14.51
CA SER A 107 -2.99 -8.18 13.58
C SER A 107 -3.06 -9.32 12.55
N THR A 108 -1.91 -9.71 12.00
CA THR A 108 -1.82 -10.81 11.04
C THR A 108 -2.21 -12.15 11.68
N ASN A 109 -1.72 -12.44 12.88
CA ASN A 109 -2.08 -13.65 13.62
C ASN A 109 -3.57 -13.65 13.99
N GLY A 110 -4.14 -12.52 14.34
CA GLY A 110 -5.57 -12.35 14.56
C GLY A 110 -6.39 -12.66 13.31
N ALA A 111 -5.97 -12.14 12.17
CA ALA A 111 -6.60 -12.42 10.88
C ALA A 111 -6.55 -13.92 10.53
N ILE A 112 -5.39 -14.55 10.70
CA ILE A 112 -5.21 -16.00 10.48
C ILE A 112 -6.15 -16.80 11.39
N SER A 113 -6.17 -16.50 12.69
CA SER A 113 -7.03 -17.18 13.66
C SER A 113 -8.50 -17.04 13.32
N THR A 114 -8.92 -15.84 12.90
CA THR A 114 -10.30 -15.57 12.47
C THR A 114 -10.67 -16.41 11.26
N MET A 115 -9.83 -16.41 10.23
CA MET A 115 -10.09 -17.17 9.01
C MET A 115 -10.09 -18.69 9.27
N GLN A 116 -9.17 -19.18 10.10
CA GLN A 116 -9.16 -20.60 10.50
C GLN A 116 -10.44 -21.01 11.23
N SER A 117 -11.01 -20.13 12.07
CA SER A 117 -12.24 -20.42 12.79
C SER A 117 -13.47 -20.57 11.89
N LEU A 118 -13.45 -19.97 10.69
CA LEU A 118 -14.52 -20.12 9.71
C LEU A 118 -14.53 -21.49 9.05
N ASN A 119 -13.40 -22.21 9.06
CA ASN A 119 -13.24 -23.53 8.45
C ASN A 119 -13.81 -23.61 7.02
N ALA A 120 -13.61 -22.55 6.23
CA ALA A 120 -14.07 -22.48 4.86
C ALA A 120 -13.21 -23.36 3.94
N ASP A 121 -13.84 -23.92 2.89
CA ASP A 121 -13.15 -24.74 1.89
C ASP A 121 -12.14 -23.94 1.07
N PHE A 122 -12.45 -22.66 0.82
CA PHE A 122 -11.58 -21.72 0.11
C PHE A 122 -11.45 -20.42 0.90
N MET A 123 -10.23 -19.92 1.03
CA MET A 123 -9.93 -18.68 1.73
C MET A 123 -9.10 -17.77 0.84
N PHE A 124 -9.60 -16.56 0.59
CA PHE A 124 -8.93 -15.55 -0.20
C PHE A 124 -8.50 -14.39 0.69
N PHE A 125 -7.22 -14.04 0.62
CA PHE A 125 -6.66 -12.91 1.34
C PHE A 125 -6.30 -11.79 0.38
N GLN A 126 -6.56 -10.55 0.75
CA GLN A 126 -6.10 -9.35 0.05
C GLN A 126 -5.21 -8.53 0.95
N GLU A 127 -4.39 -7.69 0.33
CA GLU A 127 -3.42 -6.82 1.00
C GLU A 127 -2.49 -7.59 1.94
N VAL A 128 -1.95 -8.69 1.42
CA VAL A 128 -0.90 -9.48 2.09
C VAL A 128 0.44 -8.95 1.65
N ASP A 129 1.27 -8.52 2.59
CA ASP A 129 2.66 -8.13 2.32
C ASP A 129 3.60 -9.31 2.59
N THR A 130 4.62 -9.44 1.74
CA THR A 130 5.64 -10.48 1.85
C THR A 130 6.99 -9.94 2.35
N SER A 131 7.13 -8.62 2.38
CA SER A 131 8.36 -7.96 2.82
C SER A 131 8.10 -7.12 4.07
N SER A 132 8.57 -7.57 5.15
CA SER A 132 8.61 -6.79 6.39
C SER A 132 10.03 -6.30 6.68
#